data_1de645683ac20eb12b3a89d1a7a9a094
#
_entry.id   1de645683ac20eb12b3a89d1a7a9a094
#
_cell.length_a   1.000
_cell.length_b   1.000
_cell.length_c   1.000
_cell.angle_alpha   90.00
_cell.angle_beta   90.00
_cell.angle_gamma   90.00
#
_symmetry.space_group_name_H-M   'P 1'
#
loop_
_entity.id
_entity.type
_entity.pdbx_description
1 polymer ?
#
loop_
_entity_poly.entity_id
_entity_poly.type
_entity_poly.pdbx_seq_one_letter_code
_entity_poly.pdbx_strand_id
1 'polypeptide(L)'
;MRKAVVVDVVALVAYLAASFPSFTGVAAHEWLSIGVFVVLVVHCVQHYDWIVDTLKGFAKMKSFARRARFILDILIVITLVVVMVSGVLISGAVLPAIGLFADGYYLWDPLHIASAKVLFTLLLVHLVANFGAVIRTLKRAPAVESAQNDDVDDER
;
A
#
# COMPACT_ATOMS: atom_id res chain seq x y z
N MET A 1 9.83 11.21 -9.19
CA MET A 1 9.35 11.56 -7.82
C MET A 1 7.85 11.87 -7.78
N ARG A 2 7.29 12.75 -8.63
CA ARG A 2 5.83 13.05 -8.64
C ARG A 2 4.94 11.80 -8.88
N LYS A 3 5.33 10.90 -9.79
CA LYS A 3 4.55 9.68 -10.11
C LYS A 3 4.42 8.73 -8.93
N ALA A 4 5.48 8.52 -8.13
CA ALA A 4 5.44 7.67 -6.95
C ALA A 4 4.48 8.23 -5.88
N VAL A 5 4.57 9.53 -5.58
CA VAL A 5 3.67 10.19 -4.61
C VAL A 5 2.19 10.10 -5.04
N VAL A 6 1.92 10.22 -6.35
CA VAL A 6 0.54 10.04 -6.86
C VAL A 6 0.05 8.63 -6.61
N VAL A 7 0.87 7.60 -6.90
CA VAL A 7 0.52 6.19 -6.64
C VAL A 7 0.29 5.96 -5.14
N ASP A 8 1.14 6.52 -4.26
CA ASP A 8 1.00 6.41 -2.81
C ASP A 8 -0.33 7.01 -2.31
N VAL A 9 -0.69 8.19 -2.82
CA VAL A 9 -1.96 8.85 -2.47
C VAL A 9 -3.15 8.06 -3.00
N VAL A 10 -3.10 7.59 -4.25
CA VAL A 10 -4.16 6.76 -4.84
C VAL A 10 -4.31 5.45 -4.06
N ALA A 11 -3.21 4.79 -3.70
CA ALA A 11 -3.22 3.58 -2.89
C ALA A 11 -3.89 3.82 -1.53
N LEU A 12 -3.53 4.91 -0.84
CA LEU A 12 -4.10 5.26 0.45
C LEU A 12 -5.60 5.53 0.36
N VAL A 13 -6.04 6.34 -0.60
CA VAL A 13 -7.46 6.69 -0.78
C VAL A 13 -8.28 5.45 -1.15
N ALA A 14 -7.80 4.64 -2.08
CA ALA A 14 -8.47 3.40 -2.50
C ALA A 14 -8.54 2.39 -1.34
N TYR A 15 -7.47 2.25 -0.56
CA TYR A 15 -7.46 1.39 0.63
C TYR A 15 -8.47 1.87 1.69
N LEU A 16 -8.52 3.17 1.98
CA LEU A 16 -9.50 3.72 2.92
C LEU A 16 -10.93 3.47 2.45
N ALA A 17 -11.23 3.66 1.16
CA ALA A 17 -12.53 3.35 0.61
C ALA A 17 -12.88 1.85 0.73
N ALA A 18 -11.93 0.95 0.49
CA ALA A 18 -12.11 -0.49 0.66
C ALA A 18 -12.26 -0.90 2.15
N SER A 19 -11.69 -0.14 3.09
CA SER A 19 -11.73 -0.48 4.53
C SER A 19 -13.11 -0.34 5.17
N PHE A 20 -14.09 0.27 4.50
CA PHE A 20 -15.42 0.54 5.04
C PHE A 20 -16.55 -0.08 4.18
N PRO A 21 -16.69 -1.42 4.17
CA PRO A 21 -17.72 -2.10 3.36
C PRO A 21 -19.16 -1.73 3.74
N SER A 22 -19.38 -1.21 4.96
CA SER A 22 -20.67 -0.70 5.40
C SER A 22 -21.17 0.51 4.59
N PHE A 23 -20.28 1.28 3.99
CA PHE A 23 -20.62 2.42 3.11
C PHE A 23 -20.67 2.03 1.63
N THR A 24 -19.79 1.14 1.19
CA THR A 24 -19.67 0.78 -0.23
C THR A 24 -20.52 -0.42 -0.62
N GLY A 25 -20.91 -1.25 0.35
CA GLY A 25 -21.52 -2.55 0.13
C GLY A 25 -20.49 -3.65 -0.13
N VAL A 26 -20.84 -4.90 0.19
CA VAL A 26 -19.92 -6.03 0.15
C VAL A 26 -19.39 -6.28 -1.26
N ALA A 27 -20.24 -6.32 -2.28
CA ALA A 27 -19.81 -6.58 -3.65
C ALA A 27 -18.85 -5.48 -4.17
N ALA A 28 -19.13 -4.21 -3.89
CA ALA A 28 -18.24 -3.11 -4.26
C ALA A 28 -16.91 -3.17 -3.48
N HIS A 29 -16.95 -3.52 -2.18
CA HIS A 29 -15.74 -3.78 -1.39
C HIS A 29 -14.85 -4.85 -2.03
N GLU A 30 -15.41 -5.97 -2.45
CA GLU A 30 -14.67 -7.08 -3.05
C GLU A 30 -13.94 -6.64 -4.34
N TRP A 31 -14.65 -6.01 -5.28
CA TRP A 31 -14.06 -5.52 -6.53
C TRP A 31 -13.05 -4.39 -6.30
N LEU A 32 -13.36 -3.46 -5.40
CA LEU A 32 -12.44 -2.39 -5.05
C LEU A 32 -11.16 -2.93 -4.42
N SER A 33 -11.26 -3.97 -3.57
CA SER A 33 -10.11 -4.61 -2.94
C SER A 33 -9.15 -5.25 -3.96
N ILE A 34 -9.67 -5.84 -5.04
CA ILE A 34 -8.83 -6.31 -6.16
C ILE A 34 -8.09 -5.13 -6.81
N GLY A 35 -8.78 -4.01 -7.05
CA GLY A 35 -8.15 -2.79 -7.57
C GLY A 35 -7.06 -2.25 -6.64
N VAL A 36 -7.32 -2.19 -5.33
CA VAL A 36 -6.35 -1.79 -4.31
C VAL A 36 -5.12 -2.70 -4.34
N PHE A 37 -5.32 -4.01 -4.44
CA PHE A 37 -4.22 -4.96 -4.53
C PHE A 37 -3.31 -4.66 -5.73
N VAL A 38 -3.88 -4.44 -6.91
CA VAL A 38 -3.11 -4.08 -8.12
C VAL A 38 -2.31 -2.80 -7.90
N VAL A 39 -2.92 -1.75 -7.33
CA VAL A 39 -2.23 -0.48 -7.04
C VAL A 39 -1.09 -0.70 -6.04
N LEU A 40 -1.29 -1.52 -4.99
CA LEU A 40 -0.25 -1.83 -4.02
C LEU A 40 0.90 -2.66 -4.62
N VAL A 41 0.61 -3.58 -5.54
CA VAL A 41 1.66 -4.28 -6.31
C VAL A 41 2.48 -3.29 -7.13
N VAL A 42 1.83 -2.35 -7.83
CA VAL A 42 2.52 -1.28 -8.58
C VAL A 42 3.38 -0.44 -7.64
N HIS A 43 2.86 -0.07 -6.46
CA HIS A 43 3.63 0.64 -5.43
C HIS A 43 4.89 -0.15 -5.03
N CYS A 44 4.77 -1.44 -4.72
CA CYS A 44 5.93 -2.28 -4.38
C CYS A 44 6.95 -2.36 -5.53
N VAL A 45 6.49 -2.49 -6.77
CA VAL A 45 7.37 -2.53 -7.96
C VAL A 45 8.12 -1.21 -8.14
N GLN A 46 7.48 -0.06 -7.89
CA GLN A 46 8.16 1.24 -7.95
C GLN A 46 9.27 1.39 -6.90
N HIS A 47 9.18 0.67 -5.78
CA HIS A 47 10.17 0.67 -4.71
C HIS A 47 11.09 -0.55 -4.73
N TYR A 48 11.10 -1.33 -5.82
CA TYR A 48 11.82 -2.61 -5.93
C TYR A 48 13.32 -2.47 -5.63
N ASP A 49 13.99 -1.50 -6.23
CA ASP A 49 15.43 -1.30 -6.02
C ASP A 49 15.76 -1.02 -4.55
N TRP A 50 14.95 -0.18 -3.90
CA TRP A 50 15.08 0.10 -2.47
C TRP A 50 14.86 -1.16 -1.61
N ILE A 51 13.87 -1.98 -1.97
CA ILE A 51 13.58 -3.24 -1.26
C ILE A 51 14.77 -4.19 -1.36
N VAL A 52 15.29 -4.39 -2.57
CA VAL A 52 16.43 -5.30 -2.83
C VAL A 52 17.68 -4.82 -2.10
N ASP A 53 18.01 -3.53 -2.17
CA ASP A 53 19.19 -2.96 -1.52
C ASP A 53 19.08 -3.05 0.01
N THR A 54 17.89 -2.80 0.54
CA THR A 54 17.60 -2.91 1.97
C THR A 54 17.72 -4.35 2.45
N LEU A 55 17.21 -5.31 1.68
CA LEU A 55 17.28 -6.73 2.00
C LEU A 55 18.74 -7.24 2.01
N LYS A 56 19.53 -6.88 0.99
CA LYS A 56 20.96 -7.22 0.92
C LYS A 56 21.77 -6.60 2.06
N GLY A 57 21.39 -5.37 2.46
CA GLY A 57 22.07 -4.62 3.50
C GLY A 57 21.57 -4.88 4.93
N PHE A 58 20.50 -5.67 5.12
CA PHE A 58 19.80 -5.79 6.39
C PHE A 58 20.69 -6.23 7.56
N ALA A 59 21.54 -7.26 7.34
CA ALA A 59 22.45 -7.78 8.36
C ALA A 59 23.49 -6.75 8.83
N LYS A 60 23.89 -5.81 7.94
CA LYS A 60 24.89 -4.77 8.18
C LYS A 60 24.27 -3.46 8.72
N MET A 61 22.95 -3.41 8.81
CA MET A 61 22.22 -2.19 9.19
C MET A 61 22.40 -1.86 10.67
N LYS A 62 23.11 -0.76 10.98
CA LYS A 62 23.37 -0.33 12.36
C LYS A 62 22.19 0.44 12.99
N SER A 63 21.36 1.09 12.19
CA SER A 63 20.25 1.91 12.69
C SER A 63 19.03 1.07 13.04
N PHE A 64 18.65 1.07 14.31
CA PHE A 64 17.43 0.41 14.81
C PHE A 64 16.16 0.93 14.08
N ALA A 65 16.03 2.25 13.92
CA ALA A 65 14.87 2.83 13.26
C ALA A 65 14.70 2.38 11.80
N ARG A 66 15.82 2.18 11.07
CA ARG A 66 15.77 1.66 9.69
C ARG A 66 15.37 0.20 9.65
N ARG A 67 15.88 -0.63 10.59
CA ARG A 67 15.46 -2.04 10.73
C ARG A 67 13.99 -2.15 11.05
N ALA A 68 13.50 -1.35 12.00
CA ALA A 68 12.10 -1.36 12.41
C ALA A 68 11.15 -1.00 11.27
N ARG A 69 11.48 0.01 10.45
CA ARG A 69 10.68 0.34 9.25
C ARG A 69 10.65 -0.80 8.24
N PHE A 70 11.79 -1.40 7.95
CA PHE A 70 11.84 -2.51 7.01
C PHE A 70 11.05 -3.73 7.50
N ILE A 71 11.13 -4.06 8.80
CA ILE A 71 10.30 -5.13 9.39
C ILE A 71 8.81 -4.77 9.28
N LEU A 72 8.44 -3.53 9.54
CA LEU A 72 7.07 -3.04 9.37
C LEU A 72 6.57 -3.24 7.93
N ASP A 73 7.38 -2.88 6.94
CA ASP A 73 7.03 -3.03 5.53
C ASP A 73 6.84 -4.51 5.14
N ILE A 74 7.70 -5.41 5.63
CA ILE A 74 7.54 -6.86 5.43
C ILE A 74 6.25 -7.37 6.08
N LEU A 75 5.94 -6.95 7.31
CA LEU A 75 4.71 -7.34 7.99
C LEU A 75 3.46 -6.86 7.24
N ILE A 76 3.50 -5.66 6.68
CA ILE A 76 2.42 -5.13 5.82
C ILE A 76 2.21 -6.03 4.60
N VAL A 77 3.28 -6.38 3.89
CA VAL A 77 3.18 -7.25 2.70
C VAL A 77 2.63 -8.62 3.05
N ILE A 78 3.14 -9.26 4.11
CA ILE A 78 2.64 -10.58 4.54
C ILE A 78 1.15 -10.48 4.92
N THR A 79 0.77 -9.50 5.73
CA THR A 79 -0.61 -9.33 6.17
C THR A 79 -1.54 -9.00 5.00
N LEU A 80 -1.07 -8.19 4.03
CA LEU A 80 -1.80 -7.90 2.80
C LEU A 80 -2.10 -9.18 2.00
N VAL A 81 -1.11 -10.06 1.83
CA VAL A 81 -1.32 -11.34 1.14
C VAL A 81 -2.36 -12.18 1.87
N VAL A 82 -2.31 -12.26 3.20
CA VAL A 82 -3.30 -13.00 4.01
C VAL A 82 -4.70 -12.41 3.84
N VAL A 83 -4.85 -11.09 3.90
CA VAL A 83 -6.14 -10.39 3.70
C VAL A 83 -6.67 -10.66 2.30
N MET A 84 -5.83 -10.57 1.28
CA MET A 84 -6.26 -10.78 -0.11
C MET A 84 -6.68 -12.22 -0.37
N VAL A 85 -5.87 -13.21 0.05
CA VAL A 85 -6.20 -14.62 -0.12
C VAL A 85 -7.49 -14.98 0.62
N SER A 86 -7.59 -14.62 1.90
CA SER A 86 -8.80 -14.90 2.69
C SER A 86 -10.04 -14.18 2.14
N GLY A 87 -9.90 -12.91 1.71
CA GLY A 87 -10.98 -12.14 1.13
C GLY A 87 -11.50 -12.72 -0.19
N VAL A 88 -10.61 -13.16 -1.08
CA VAL A 88 -11.01 -13.83 -2.32
C VAL A 88 -11.74 -15.15 -2.01
N LEU A 89 -11.24 -15.93 -1.04
CA LEU A 89 -11.84 -17.22 -0.69
C LEU A 89 -13.23 -17.13 -0.03
N ILE A 90 -13.57 -15.99 0.59
CA ILE A 90 -14.93 -15.73 1.12
C ILE A 90 -15.79 -14.91 0.17
N SER A 91 -15.26 -14.54 -1.00
CA SER A 91 -15.95 -13.63 -1.91
C SER A 91 -17.26 -14.20 -2.45
N GLY A 92 -18.33 -13.43 -2.30
CA GLY A 92 -19.64 -13.73 -2.87
C GLY A 92 -19.88 -13.11 -4.25
N ALA A 93 -19.01 -12.23 -4.72
CA ALA A 93 -19.13 -11.56 -6.03
C ALA A 93 -17.98 -11.91 -6.99
N VAL A 94 -16.72 -11.87 -6.53
CA VAL A 94 -15.54 -12.04 -7.41
C VAL A 94 -15.39 -13.50 -7.84
N LEU A 95 -15.35 -14.48 -6.91
CA LEU A 95 -15.21 -15.88 -7.26
C LEU A 95 -16.36 -16.40 -8.14
N PRO A 96 -17.65 -16.14 -7.80
CA PRO A 96 -18.76 -16.57 -8.65
C PRO A 96 -18.73 -15.92 -10.05
N ALA A 97 -18.24 -14.69 -10.19
CA ALA A 97 -18.15 -14.03 -11.50
C ALA A 97 -17.20 -14.75 -12.48
N ILE A 98 -16.24 -15.52 -11.97
CA ILE A 98 -15.32 -16.36 -12.77
C ILE A 98 -15.67 -17.85 -12.71
N GLY A 99 -16.84 -18.19 -12.17
CA GLY A 99 -17.34 -19.56 -12.08
C GLY A 99 -16.65 -20.43 -11.05
N LEU A 100 -15.97 -19.83 -10.07
CA LEU A 100 -15.28 -20.53 -8.99
C LEU A 100 -16.03 -20.38 -7.66
N PHE A 101 -15.85 -21.36 -6.80
CA PHE A 101 -16.38 -21.39 -5.43
C PHE A 101 -15.31 -21.96 -4.51
N ALA A 102 -15.20 -21.44 -3.29
CA ALA A 102 -14.28 -21.95 -2.29
C ALA A 102 -15.05 -22.44 -1.05
N ASP A 103 -14.56 -23.53 -0.48
CA ASP A 103 -15.04 -24.06 0.79
C ASP A 103 -14.27 -23.44 1.97
N GLY A 104 -14.78 -23.64 3.19
CA GLY A 104 -14.06 -23.25 4.41
C GLY A 104 -14.35 -21.83 4.88
N TYR A 105 -15.51 -21.28 4.59
CA TYR A 105 -15.95 -19.93 5.03
C TYR A 105 -15.70 -19.69 6.53
N TYR A 106 -15.97 -20.69 7.39
CA TYR A 106 -15.77 -20.60 8.85
C TYR A 106 -14.31 -20.34 9.27
N LEU A 107 -13.34 -20.69 8.43
CA LEU A 107 -11.93 -20.43 8.66
C LEU A 107 -11.53 -19.08 8.05
N TRP A 108 -11.93 -18.84 6.81
CA TRP A 108 -11.46 -17.71 6.02
C TRP A 108 -12.07 -16.37 6.45
N ASP A 109 -13.33 -16.37 6.88
CA ASP A 109 -14.01 -15.15 7.31
C ASP A 109 -13.38 -14.54 8.58
N PRO A 110 -13.22 -15.25 9.70
CA PRO A 110 -12.55 -14.69 10.87
C PRO A 110 -11.08 -14.34 10.62
N LEU A 111 -10.38 -15.10 9.76
CA LEU A 111 -9.01 -14.79 9.36
C LEU A 111 -8.95 -13.48 8.58
N HIS A 112 -9.88 -13.27 7.63
CA HIS A 112 -9.97 -12.02 6.87
C HIS A 112 -10.23 -10.83 7.80
N ILE A 113 -11.20 -10.91 8.67
CA ILE A 113 -11.55 -9.85 9.62
C ILE A 113 -10.36 -9.52 10.54
N ALA A 114 -9.70 -10.54 11.09
CA ALA A 114 -8.58 -10.32 12.00
C ALA A 114 -7.37 -9.70 11.26
N SER A 115 -7.01 -10.27 10.11
CA SER A 115 -5.87 -9.78 9.33
C SER A 115 -6.12 -8.38 8.73
N ALA A 116 -7.36 -8.05 8.35
CA ALA A 116 -7.72 -6.70 7.91
C ALA A 116 -7.53 -5.64 9.01
N LYS A 117 -7.90 -5.94 10.26
CA LYS A 117 -7.65 -5.05 11.40
C LYS A 117 -6.15 -4.87 11.67
N VAL A 118 -5.37 -5.95 11.59
CA VAL A 118 -3.91 -5.91 11.73
C VAL A 118 -3.31 -5.07 10.62
N LEU A 119 -3.71 -5.29 9.36
CA LEU A 119 -3.24 -4.52 8.22
C LEU A 119 -3.52 -3.02 8.38
N PHE A 120 -4.73 -2.67 8.78
CA PHE A 120 -5.12 -1.28 9.04
C PHE A 120 -4.21 -0.61 10.08
N THR A 121 -3.95 -1.31 11.20
CA THR A 121 -3.06 -0.82 12.25
C THR A 121 -1.62 -0.64 11.76
N LEU A 122 -1.10 -1.63 11.02
CA LEU A 122 0.25 -1.57 10.46
C LEU A 122 0.41 -0.42 9.46
N LEU A 123 -0.60 -0.18 8.61
CA LEU A 123 -0.59 0.92 7.66
C LEU A 123 -0.66 2.29 8.34
N LEU A 124 -1.40 2.44 9.43
CA LEU A 124 -1.37 3.67 10.24
C LEU A 124 0.03 3.93 10.81
N VAL A 125 0.67 2.90 11.38
CA VAL A 125 2.03 3.01 11.90
C VAL A 125 3.01 3.34 10.77
N HIS A 126 2.88 2.70 9.60
CA HIS A 126 3.70 2.97 8.41
C HIS A 126 3.55 4.43 7.94
N LEU A 127 2.33 4.94 7.88
CA LEU A 127 2.05 6.32 7.49
C LEU A 127 2.72 7.31 8.44
N VAL A 128 2.56 7.11 9.75
CA VAL A 128 3.18 7.96 10.78
C VAL A 128 4.72 7.89 10.70
N ALA A 129 5.29 6.69 10.58
CA ALA A 129 6.73 6.49 10.51
C ALA A 129 7.39 7.16 9.27
N ASN A 130 6.64 7.29 8.17
CA ASN A 130 7.11 7.86 6.91
C ASN A 130 6.62 9.30 6.64
N PHE A 131 5.75 9.85 7.50
CA PHE A 131 5.13 11.17 7.32
C PHE A 131 6.15 12.29 7.07
N GLY A 132 7.26 12.31 7.81
CA GLY A 132 8.33 13.28 7.61
C GLY A 132 9.04 13.18 6.24
N ALA A 133 9.07 12.00 5.63
CA ALA A 133 9.62 11.80 4.29
C ALA A 133 8.64 12.36 3.23
N VAL A 134 7.36 12.10 3.38
CA VAL A 134 6.29 12.62 2.49
C VAL A 134 6.31 14.15 2.49
N ILE A 135 6.32 14.80 3.65
CA ILE A 135 6.38 16.28 3.74
C ILE A 135 7.62 16.84 3.06
N ARG A 136 8.80 16.21 3.25
CA ARG A 136 10.03 16.69 2.58
C ARG A 136 9.94 16.59 1.06
N THR A 137 9.33 15.53 0.54
CA THR A 137 9.14 15.33 -0.90
C THR A 137 8.19 16.37 -1.48
N LEU A 138 7.09 16.66 -0.78
CA LEU A 138 6.11 17.67 -1.18
C LEU A 138 6.71 19.09 -1.18
N LYS A 139 7.52 19.43 -0.18
CA LYS A 139 8.18 20.75 -0.08
C LYS A 139 9.27 20.98 -1.12
N ARG A 140 9.93 19.91 -1.60
CA ARG A 140 10.97 20.02 -2.65
C ARG A 140 10.40 20.19 -4.06
N ALA A 141 9.18 19.77 -4.30
CA ALA A 141 8.56 19.82 -5.63
C ALA A 141 8.40 21.27 -6.17
N PRO A 142 7.90 22.26 -5.42
CA PRO A 142 7.75 23.63 -5.92
C PRO A 142 9.09 24.36 -6.14
N ALA A 143 10.13 24.07 -5.36
CA ALA A 143 11.42 24.74 -5.48
C ALA A 143 12.19 24.38 -6.78
N VAL A 144 11.98 23.18 -7.30
CA VAL A 144 12.60 22.75 -8.57
C VAL A 144 11.88 23.37 -9.77
N GLU A 145 10.56 23.58 -9.66
CA GLU A 145 9.74 24.17 -10.73
C GLU A 145 9.99 25.68 -10.88
N SER A 146 10.22 26.40 -9.77
CA SER A 146 10.59 27.81 -9.81
C SER A 146 12.00 28.03 -10.38
N ALA A 147 12.98 27.23 -9.99
CA ALA A 147 14.34 27.31 -10.51
C ALA A 147 14.41 27.02 -12.03
N GLN A 148 13.60 26.08 -12.52
CA GLN A 148 13.58 25.75 -13.95
C GLN A 148 12.89 26.81 -14.81
N ASN A 149 11.94 27.57 -14.25
CA ASN A 149 11.29 28.68 -14.94
C ASN A 149 12.22 29.93 -15.01
N ASP A 150 12.98 30.18 -13.95
CA ASP A 150 13.94 31.27 -13.89
C ASP A 150 15.07 31.12 -14.94
N ASP A 151 15.54 29.85 -15.15
CA ASP A 151 16.55 29.54 -16.17
C ASP A 151 16.04 29.75 -17.62
N VAL A 152 14.74 29.53 -17.87
CA VAL A 152 14.13 29.70 -19.21
C VAL A 152 13.86 31.15 -19.53
N ASP A 153 13.61 31.97 -18.53
CA ASP A 153 13.37 33.43 -18.73
C ASP A 153 14.68 34.21 -18.90
N ASP A 154 15.82 33.72 -18.40
CA ASP A 154 17.14 34.35 -18.54
C ASP A 154 17.80 34.05 -19.93
N GLU A 155 17.32 33.04 -20.67
CA GLU A 155 17.76 32.69 -22.04
C GLU A 155 16.97 33.42 -23.16
N ARG A 156 16.04 34.32 -22.84
CA ARG A 156 15.24 35.08 -23.81
C ARG A 156 15.63 36.55 -23.82
#